data_43582b73cbb3a8106d98ad87cb3a08c5
#
_entry.id   43582b73cbb3a8106d98ad87cb3a08c5
#
_cell.length_a   1.000
_cell.length_b   1.000
_cell.length_c   1.000
_cell.angle_alpha   90.00
_cell.angle_beta   90.00
_cell.angle_gamma   90.00
#
_symmetry.space_group_name_H-M   'P 1'
#
loop_
_entity.id
_entity.type
_entity.pdbx_description
1 polymer ?
#
loop_
_entity_poly.entity_id
_entity_poly.type
_entity_poly.pdbx_seq_one_letter_code
_entity_poly.pdbx_strand_id
1 'polypeptide(L)'
;MPFFKELANQGLTADKIPTMSYSFAEVELQTLDVKPLVGHLASWNYFMSIKSPANAKWVASWKAWAKKAGMTDKQAVTDDPMMHAYIHVKLWAEAAKKAESTDVDKVLKAIENLQVPSPVGPYKVDPENHHTWKPVFIGKIREDGQFDIVHRTKQWVRPAPWSDVTYPGRGCDWSKGGKGTFDTVNGKRVWLSDKS
;
A
#
# COMPACT_ATOMS: atom_id res chain seq x y z
N MET A 1 18.87 -5.49 0.23
CA MET A 1 18.59 -6.49 -0.79
C MET A 1 19.50 -7.71 -0.78
N PRO A 2 20.12 -8.04 0.33
CA PRO A 2 20.97 -9.22 0.43
C PRO A 2 20.22 -10.51 0.06
N PHE A 3 18.95 -10.62 0.47
CA PHE A 3 18.13 -11.82 0.27
C PHE A 3 18.02 -12.27 -1.20
N PHE A 4 17.55 -11.41 -2.12
CA PHE A 4 17.41 -11.78 -3.53
C PHE A 4 18.75 -11.98 -4.22
N LYS A 5 19.78 -11.23 -3.81
CA LYS A 5 21.14 -11.45 -4.29
C LYS A 5 21.63 -12.83 -3.88
N GLU A 6 21.36 -13.24 -2.65
CA GLU A 6 21.76 -14.56 -2.16
C GLU A 6 20.96 -15.68 -2.83
N LEU A 7 19.64 -15.51 -3.05
CA LEU A 7 18.88 -16.47 -3.86
C LEU A 7 19.51 -16.68 -5.24
N ALA A 8 19.87 -15.60 -5.92
CA ALA A 8 20.52 -15.66 -7.22
C ALA A 8 21.89 -16.36 -7.15
N ASN A 9 22.71 -16.06 -6.13
CA ASN A 9 24.00 -16.71 -5.91
C ASN A 9 23.87 -18.23 -5.72
N GLN A 10 22.78 -18.67 -5.08
CA GLN A 10 22.46 -20.10 -4.89
C GLN A 10 21.77 -20.72 -6.12
N GLY A 11 21.64 -19.97 -7.23
CA GLY A 11 20.96 -20.43 -8.44
C GLY A 11 19.45 -20.65 -8.27
N LEU A 12 18.85 -20.00 -7.26
CA LEU A 12 17.42 -20.03 -6.96
C LEU A 12 16.74 -18.86 -7.67
N THR A 13 16.45 -19.04 -8.93
CA THR A 13 15.79 -18.06 -9.80
C THR A 13 14.26 -18.08 -9.63
N ALA A 14 13.55 -17.09 -10.16
CA ALA A 14 12.10 -16.95 -9.99
C ALA A 14 11.29 -18.10 -10.64
N ASP A 15 11.83 -18.77 -11.65
CA ASP A 15 11.25 -19.96 -12.27
C ASP A 15 11.35 -21.20 -11.40
N LYS A 16 12.37 -21.27 -10.52
CA LYS A 16 12.53 -22.37 -9.56
C LYS A 16 11.78 -22.09 -8.25
N ILE A 17 11.96 -20.91 -7.70
CA ILE A 17 11.35 -20.50 -6.42
C ILE A 17 10.80 -19.07 -6.57
N PRO A 18 9.57 -18.90 -7.11
CA PRO A 18 8.95 -17.58 -7.17
C PRO A 18 8.72 -17.05 -5.75
N THR A 19 9.32 -15.91 -5.46
CA THR A 19 9.22 -15.25 -4.15
C THR A 19 8.40 -14.00 -4.28
N MET A 20 7.48 -13.73 -3.32
CA MET A 20 6.68 -12.53 -3.28
C MET A 20 7.21 -11.55 -2.24
N SER A 21 7.44 -10.32 -2.65
CA SER A 21 7.77 -9.20 -1.78
C SER A 21 6.56 -8.33 -1.47
N TYR A 22 6.52 -7.76 -0.28
CA TYR A 22 5.56 -6.74 0.14
C TYR A 22 6.25 -5.39 0.40
N SER A 23 7.48 -5.21 -0.08
CA SER A 23 8.29 -4.01 0.19
C SER A 23 9.13 -3.54 -1.00
N PHE A 24 9.02 -4.17 -2.16
CA PHE A 24 9.67 -3.73 -3.39
C PHE A 24 8.66 -3.09 -4.32
N ALA A 25 8.92 -1.86 -4.67
CA ALA A 25 8.18 -1.11 -5.65
C ALA A 25 9.14 -0.54 -6.72
N GLU A 26 8.62 0.29 -7.60
CA GLU A 26 9.40 0.84 -8.71
C GLU A 26 10.62 1.65 -8.26
N VAL A 27 10.49 2.39 -7.15
CA VAL A 27 11.57 3.25 -6.65
C VAL A 27 12.79 2.43 -6.21
N GLU A 28 12.57 1.35 -5.46
CA GLU A 28 13.66 0.46 -5.04
C GLU A 28 14.32 -0.20 -6.25
N LEU A 29 13.54 -0.66 -7.22
CA LEU A 29 14.07 -1.32 -8.42
C LEU A 29 14.96 -0.40 -9.27
N GLN A 30 14.74 0.94 -9.24
CA GLN A 30 15.60 1.88 -9.97
C GLN A 30 17.00 2.01 -9.37
N THR A 31 17.19 1.66 -8.11
CA THR A 31 18.45 1.80 -7.38
C THR A 31 19.29 0.51 -7.36
N LEU A 32 18.76 -0.58 -7.92
CA LEU A 32 19.31 -1.93 -7.79
C LEU A 32 19.73 -2.52 -9.13
N ASP A 33 20.55 -3.58 -9.08
CA ASP A 33 20.64 -4.53 -10.17
C ASP A 33 19.33 -5.36 -10.18
N VAL A 34 18.51 -5.13 -11.19
CA VAL A 34 17.19 -5.77 -11.31
C VAL A 34 17.29 -7.23 -11.77
N LYS A 35 18.39 -7.61 -12.44
CA LYS A 35 18.54 -8.96 -13.04
C LYS A 35 18.21 -10.10 -12.08
N PRO A 36 18.72 -10.13 -10.83
CA PRO A 36 18.41 -11.21 -9.89
C PRO A 36 16.95 -11.22 -9.42
N LEU A 37 16.19 -10.15 -9.67
CA LEU A 37 14.81 -9.99 -9.22
C LEU A 37 13.78 -10.27 -10.31
N VAL A 38 14.20 -10.30 -11.57
CA VAL A 38 13.31 -10.52 -12.71
C VAL A 38 12.50 -11.81 -12.54
N GLY A 39 11.18 -11.70 -12.72
CA GLY A 39 10.27 -12.83 -12.60
C GLY A 39 9.73 -13.06 -11.19
N HIS A 40 10.38 -12.56 -10.13
CA HIS A 40 9.82 -12.56 -8.79
C HIS A 40 8.61 -11.62 -8.71
N LEU A 41 7.84 -11.73 -7.63
CA LEU A 41 6.55 -11.07 -7.48
C LEU A 41 6.61 -9.97 -6.40
N ALA A 42 5.74 -8.97 -6.55
CA ALA A 42 5.43 -8.03 -5.49
C ALA A 42 3.92 -7.86 -5.35
N SER A 43 3.44 -7.61 -4.14
CA SER A 43 2.04 -7.33 -3.87
C SER A 43 1.87 -5.91 -3.32
N TRP A 44 1.10 -5.09 -4.01
CA TRP A 44 0.81 -3.69 -3.68
C TRP A 44 -0.62 -3.30 -4.04
N ASN A 45 -1.03 -2.11 -3.65
CA ASN A 45 -2.33 -1.55 -4.04
C ASN A 45 -2.23 -0.66 -5.31
N TYR A 46 -1.02 -0.41 -5.78
CA TYR A 46 -0.74 0.36 -6.99
C TYR A 46 0.59 -0.10 -7.61
N PHE A 47 0.67 -0.01 -8.94
CA PHE A 47 1.90 -0.09 -9.74
C PHE A 47 1.84 0.97 -10.85
N MET A 48 2.98 1.59 -11.14
CA MET A 48 3.09 2.61 -12.19
C MET A 48 2.66 2.09 -13.57
N SER A 49 2.84 0.80 -13.83
CA SER A 49 2.52 0.12 -15.09
C SER A 49 1.02 -0.16 -15.30
N ILE A 50 0.15 0.14 -14.33
CA ILE A 50 -1.30 -0.08 -14.46
C ILE A 50 -1.86 0.71 -15.63
N LYS A 51 -2.56 -0.01 -16.52
CA LYS A 51 -3.15 0.56 -17.73
C LYS A 51 -4.56 1.10 -17.44
N SER A 52 -4.66 2.41 -17.16
CA SER A 52 -5.91 3.13 -17.07
C SER A 52 -5.72 4.60 -17.50
N PRO A 53 -6.73 5.29 -18.04
CA PRO A 53 -6.65 6.72 -18.35
C PRO A 53 -6.30 7.58 -17.14
N ALA A 54 -6.82 7.25 -15.98
CA ALA A 54 -6.55 7.95 -14.72
C ALA A 54 -5.08 7.77 -14.30
N ASN A 55 -4.52 6.57 -14.42
CA ASN A 55 -3.11 6.33 -14.15
C ASN A 55 -2.21 7.04 -15.16
N ALA A 56 -2.54 7.00 -16.44
CA ALA A 56 -1.76 7.71 -17.46
C ALA A 56 -1.66 9.22 -17.15
N LYS A 57 -2.76 9.83 -16.73
CA LYS A 57 -2.79 11.24 -16.30
C LYS A 57 -1.93 11.48 -15.05
N TRP A 58 -2.02 10.61 -14.06
CA TRP A 58 -1.21 10.68 -12.84
C TRP A 58 0.28 10.60 -13.16
N VAL A 59 0.70 9.57 -13.90
CA VAL A 59 2.10 9.35 -14.30
C VAL A 59 2.64 10.53 -15.10
N ALA A 60 1.86 11.07 -16.05
CA ALA A 60 2.26 12.26 -16.81
C ALA A 60 2.46 13.48 -15.92
N SER A 61 1.57 13.71 -14.96
CA SER A 61 1.67 14.81 -14.00
C SER A 61 2.89 14.66 -13.09
N TRP A 62 3.15 13.45 -12.60
CA TRP A 62 4.33 13.14 -11.81
C TRP A 62 5.62 13.39 -12.59
N LYS A 63 5.74 12.85 -13.81
CA LYS A 63 6.92 13.04 -14.66
C LYS A 63 7.17 14.52 -14.98
N ALA A 64 6.12 15.28 -15.25
CA ALA A 64 6.22 16.72 -15.49
C ALA A 64 6.76 17.48 -14.28
N TRP A 65 6.32 17.12 -13.08
CA TRP A 65 6.84 17.67 -11.82
C TRP A 65 8.28 17.24 -11.59
N ALA A 66 8.58 15.94 -11.71
CA ALA A 66 9.93 15.39 -11.52
C ALA A 66 10.97 16.07 -12.43
N LYS A 67 10.62 16.31 -13.69
CA LYS A 67 11.47 17.06 -14.63
C LYS A 67 11.74 18.48 -14.14
N LYS A 68 10.73 19.19 -13.63
CA LYS A 68 10.92 20.53 -13.04
C LYS A 68 11.80 20.49 -11.79
N ALA A 69 11.76 19.40 -11.04
CA ALA A 69 12.59 19.17 -9.86
C ALA A 69 14.02 18.69 -10.20
N GLY A 70 14.38 18.59 -11.50
CA GLY A 70 15.72 18.17 -11.93
C GLY A 70 15.98 16.67 -11.84
N MET A 71 14.94 15.83 -11.68
CA MET A 71 15.08 14.38 -11.63
C MET A 71 15.32 13.81 -13.04
N THR A 72 16.13 12.77 -13.13
CA THR A 72 16.32 11.98 -14.36
C THR A 72 15.07 11.15 -14.66
N ASP A 73 14.89 10.71 -15.91
CA ASP A 73 13.78 9.83 -16.30
C ASP A 73 13.76 8.53 -15.48
N LYS A 74 14.93 8.00 -15.12
CA LYS A 74 15.07 6.82 -14.26
C LYS A 74 14.55 7.08 -12.84
N GLN A 75 14.77 8.27 -12.29
CA GLN A 75 14.29 8.67 -10.97
C GLN A 75 12.81 9.08 -10.99
N ALA A 76 12.27 9.44 -12.15
CA ALA A 76 10.90 9.92 -12.31
C ALA A 76 9.87 8.78 -12.37
N VAL A 77 10.05 7.74 -11.56
CA VAL A 77 9.06 6.69 -11.34
C VAL A 77 8.16 7.06 -10.16
N THR A 78 6.97 6.48 -10.13
CA THR A 78 6.04 6.58 -9.01
C THR A 78 5.65 5.18 -8.56
N ASP A 79 5.40 5.03 -7.29
CA ASP A 79 5.10 3.76 -6.65
C ASP A 79 3.85 3.84 -5.75
N ASP A 80 3.55 2.74 -5.07
CA ASP A 80 2.40 2.64 -4.16
C ASP A 80 2.42 3.69 -3.05
N PRO A 81 3.50 3.85 -2.22
CA PRO A 81 3.53 4.87 -1.17
C PRO A 81 3.34 6.30 -1.68
N MET A 82 3.94 6.64 -2.81
CA MET A 82 3.86 7.99 -3.39
C MET A 82 2.44 8.29 -3.88
N MET A 83 1.82 7.37 -4.60
CA MET A 83 0.46 7.51 -5.07
C MET A 83 -0.52 7.63 -3.90
N HIS A 84 -0.34 6.83 -2.85
CA HIS A 84 -1.19 6.89 -1.67
C HIS A 84 -1.02 8.20 -0.90
N ALA A 85 0.20 8.70 -0.71
CA ALA A 85 0.43 9.99 -0.08
C ALA A 85 -0.34 11.11 -0.81
N TYR A 86 -0.29 11.13 -2.14
CA TYR A 86 -1.05 12.07 -2.95
C TYR A 86 -2.57 11.94 -2.76
N ILE A 87 -3.11 10.72 -2.77
CA ILE A 87 -4.55 10.47 -2.60
C ILE A 87 -5.00 10.81 -1.18
N HIS A 88 -4.20 10.55 -0.15
CA HIS A 88 -4.55 10.89 1.23
C HIS A 88 -4.65 12.41 1.45
N VAL A 89 -3.76 13.20 0.83
CA VAL A 89 -3.90 14.68 0.85
C VAL A 89 -5.20 15.12 0.18
N LYS A 90 -5.58 14.48 -0.93
CA LYS A 90 -6.86 14.79 -1.60
C LYS A 90 -8.07 14.41 -0.73
N LEU A 91 -8.04 13.24 -0.09
CA LEU A 91 -9.08 12.81 0.85
C LEU A 91 -9.25 13.83 1.97
N TRP A 92 -8.14 14.26 2.58
CA TRP A 92 -8.17 15.29 3.61
C TRP A 92 -8.76 16.61 3.08
N ALA A 93 -8.31 17.07 1.93
CA ALA A 93 -8.79 18.33 1.34
C ALA A 93 -10.29 18.30 1.04
N GLU A 94 -10.80 17.20 0.48
CA GLU A 94 -12.24 17.05 0.24
C GLU A 94 -13.04 16.91 1.55
N ALA A 95 -12.47 16.25 2.56
CA ALA A 95 -13.10 16.19 3.89
C ALA A 95 -13.15 17.57 4.56
N ALA A 96 -12.08 18.37 4.50
CA ALA A 96 -12.03 19.71 5.04
C ALA A 96 -13.02 20.65 4.34
N LYS A 97 -13.14 20.56 3.02
CA LYS A 97 -14.18 21.28 2.24
C LYS A 97 -15.59 20.90 2.68
N LYS A 98 -15.86 19.59 2.80
CA LYS A 98 -17.16 19.07 3.24
C LYS A 98 -17.49 19.47 4.68
N ALA A 99 -16.49 19.57 5.55
CA ALA A 99 -16.63 20.02 6.92
C ALA A 99 -16.69 21.54 7.08
N GLU A 100 -16.37 22.29 6.00
CA GLU A 100 -16.14 23.75 6.04
C GLU A 100 -15.18 24.16 7.17
N SER A 101 -14.20 23.31 7.47
CA SER A 101 -13.32 23.45 8.63
C SER A 101 -12.04 22.65 8.47
N THR A 102 -11.00 23.07 9.18
CA THR A 102 -9.76 22.28 9.38
C THR A 102 -9.66 21.70 10.79
N ASP A 103 -10.72 21.87 11.60
CA ASP A 103 -10.83 21.24 12.91
C ASP A 103 -10.78 19.71 12.78
N VAL A 104 -9.98 19.06 13.64
CA VAL A 104 -9.70 17.63 13.53
C VAL A 104 -10.96 16.78 13.62
N ASP A 105 -11.81 17.04 14.61
CA ASP A 105 -13.01 16.22 14.85
C ASP A 105 -14.02 16.37 13.71
N LYS A 106 -14.20 17.60 13.22
CA LYS A 106 -15.08 17.89 12.08
C LYS A 106 -14.59 17.21 10.80
N VAL A 107 -13.28 17.26 10.53
CA VAL A 107 -12.68 16.62 9.36
C VAL A 107 -12.76 15.10 9.48
N LEU A 108 -12.47 14.51 10.65
CA LEU A 108 -12.62 13.07 10.88
C LEU A 108 -14.06 12.60 10.64
N LYS A 109 -15.04 13.36 11.09
CA LYS A 109 -16.44 13.03 10.81
C LYS A 109 -16.81 13.17 9.34
N ALA A 110 -16.31 14.19 8.68
CA ALA A 110 -16.58 14.43 7.26
C ALA A 110 -15.93 13.41 6.32
N ILE A 111 -14.79 12.82 6.71
CA ILE A 111 -14.05 11.86 5.90
C ILE A 111 -14.71 10.47 5.87
N GLU A 112 -15.54 10.14 6.85
CA GLU A 112 -16.26 8.86 6.90
C GLU A 112 -17.06 8.64 5.60
N ASN A 113 -16.89 7.45 4.99
CA ASN A 113 -17.48 7.09 3.70
C ASN A 113 -17.12 8.00 2.52
N LEU A 114 -16.20 8.95 2.69
CA LEU A 114 -15.76 9.82 1.60
C LEU A 114 -15.09 8.99 0.50
N GLN A 115 -15.38 9.35 -0.74
CA GLN A 115 -14.76 8.74 -1.90
C GLN A 115 -14.05 9.80 -2.75
N VAL A 116 -12.84 9.49 -3.20
CA VAL A 116 -12.10 10.31 -4.16
C VAL A 116 -11.60 9.46 -5.31
N PRO A 117 -11.55 10.00 -6.54
CA PRO A 117 -10.97 9.29 -7.67
C PRO A 117 -9.46 9.13 -7.49
N SER A 118 -8.95 7.96 -7.89
CA SER A 118 -7.53 7.64 -7.90
C SER A 118 -7.09 7.01 -9.22
N PRO A 119 -5.79 6.83 -9.45
CA PRO A 119 -5.26 6.12 -10.62
C PRO A 119 -5.80 4.69 -10.82
N VAL A 120 -6.26 4.05 -9.75
CA VAL A 120 -6.76 2.67 -9.79
C VAL A 120 -8.28 2.55 -9.57
N GLY A 121 -8.98 3.66 -9.48
CA GLY A 121 -10.42 3.76 -9.21
C GLY A 121 -10.73 4.56 -7.94
N PRO A 122 -12.00 4.67 -7.52
CA PRO A 122 -12.39 5.50 -6.38
C PRO A 122 -11.93 4.89 -5.06
N TYR A 123 -11.12 5.60 -4.29
CA TYR A 123 -10.79 5.25 -2.91
C TYR A 123 -11.93 5.65 -1.98
N LYS A 124 -12.30 4.75 -1.07
CA LYS A 124 -13.33 4.98 -0.06
C LYS A 124 -12.70 4.86 1.33
N VAL A 125 -13.01 5.80 2.23
CA VAL A 125 -12.64 5.71 3.64
C VAL A 125 -13.66 4.86 4.39
N ASP A 126 -13.18 3.88 5.14
CA ASP A 126 -14.03 3.05 6.00
C ASP A 126 -14.43 3.85 7.25
N PRO A 127 -15.74 3.92 7.59
CA PRO A 127 -16.22 4.74 8.70
C PRO A 127 -15.89 4.16 10.08
N GLU A 128 -15.54 2.86 10.16
CA GLU A 128 -15.29 2.22 11.45
C GLU A 128 -13.82 2.34 11.90
N ASN A 129 -12.90 2.41 10.92
CA ASN A 129 -11.47 2.38 11.23
C ASN A 129 -10.64 3.44 10.51
N HIS A 130 -11.28 4.29 9.69
CA HIS A 130 -10.68 5.38 8.90
C HIS A 130 -9.55 4.95 7.93
N HIS A 131 -9.42 3.65 7.68
CA HIS A 131 -8.55 3.15 6.62
C HIS A 131 -9.27 3.20 5.27
N THR A 132 -8.52 3.05 4.20
CA THR A 132 -9.07 3.11 2.85
C THR A 132 -9.29 1.73 2.25
N TRP A 133 -10.46 1.52 1.66
CA TRP A 133 -10.73 0.39 0.78
C TRP A 133 -9.85 0.50 -0.46
N LYS A 134 -9.18 -0.58 -0.83
CA LYS A 134 -8.18 -0.60 -1.91
C LYS A 134 -8.27 -1.89 -2.74
N PRO A 135 -7.96 -1.85 -4.04
CA PRO A 135 -7.67 -3.06 -4.78
C PRO A 135 -6.30 -3.60 -4.35
N VAL A 136 -6.07 -4.89 -4.52
CA VAL A 136 -4.76 -5.51 -4.37
C VAL A 136 -4.32 -6.04 -5.72
N PHE A 137 -3.07 -5.76 -6.07
CA PHE A 137 -2.44 -6.25 -7.29
C PHE A 137 -1.26 -7.15 -6.93
N ILE A 138 -0.97 -8.11 -7.81
CA ILE A 138 0.30 -8.82 -7.83
C ILE A 138 0.98 -8.43 -9.13
N GLY A 139 2.19 -7.90 -9.01
CA GLY A 139 3.06 -7.53 -10.10
C GLY A 139 4.25 -8.49 -10.20
N LYS A 140 4.60 -8.87 -11.43
CA LYS A 140 5.80 -9.64 -11.76
C LYS A 140 6.88 -8.67 -12.20
N ILE A 141 8.05 -8.74 -11.58
CA ILE A 141 9.18 -7.83 -11.85
C ILE A 141 9.73 -8.06 -13.26
N ARG A 142 9.88 -6.96 -14.00
CA ARG A 142 10.43 -6.91 -15.35
C ARG A 142 11.89 -6.42 -15.36
N GLU A 143 12.58 -6.64 -16.46
CA GLU A 143 13.97 -6.20 -16.67
C GLU A 143 14.15 -4.67 -16.61
N ASP A 144 13.10 -3.90 -16.97
CA ASP A 144 13.11 -2.44 -16.94
C ASP A 144 12.81 -1.83 -15.57
N GLY A 145 12.69 -2.67 -14.52
CA GLY A 145 12.33 -2.23 -13.17
C GLY A 145 10.87 -1.81 -13.01
N GLN A 146 10.01 -2.21 -13.95
CA GLN A 146 8.57 -2.07 -13.87
C GLN A 146 7.92 -3.43 -13.58
N PHE A 147 6.60 -3.48 -13.54
CA PHE A 147 5.85 -4.69 -13.22
C PHE A 147 4.83 -5.05 -14.30
N ASP A 148 4.73 -6.34 -14.60
CA ASP A 148 3.58 -6.90 -15.31
C ASP A 148 2.52 -7.28 -14.28
N ILE A 149 1.30 -6.74 -14.41
CA ILE A 149 0.21 -7.06 -13.50
C ILE A 149 -0.33 -8.45 -13.83
N VAL A 150 -0.07 -9.41 -12.95
CA VAL A 150 -0.47 -10.81 -13.13
C VAL A 150 -1.74 -11.16 -12.34
N HIS A 151 -2.10 -10.35 -11.36
CA HIS A 151 -3.35 -10.51 -10.60
C HIS A 151 -3.89 -9.14 -10.13
N ARG A 152 -5.20 -9.06 -10.06
CA ARG A 152 -5.94 -7.96 -9.45
C ARG A 152 -7.16 -8.51 -8.73
N THR A 153 -7.45 -8.05 -7.52
CA THR A 153 -8.70 -8.40 -6.84
C THR A 153 -9.90 -7.88 -7.64
N LYS A 154 -10.93 -8.72 -7.77
CA LYS A 154 -12.17 -8.36 -8.50
C LYS A 154 -12.92 -7.23 -7.80
N GLN A 155 -12.89 -7.23 -6.49
CA GLN A 155 -13.53 -6.24 -5.64
C GLN A 155 -12.49 -5.50 -4.79
N TRP A 156 -12.87 -4.33 -4.31
CA TRP A 156 -12.08 -3.57 -3.35
C TRP A 156 -12.08 -4.29 -2.02
N VAL A 157 -10.90 -4.44 -1.46
CA VAL A 157 -10.71 -5.11 -0.18
C VAL A 157 -11.02 -4.12 0.93
N ARG A 158 -11.92 -4.49 1.82
CA ARG A 158 -12.18 -3.74 3.04
C ARG A 158 -10.93 -3.79 3.92
N PRO A 159 -10.49 -2.66 4.46
CA PRO A 159 -9.39 -2.66 5.42
C PRO A 159 -9.77 -3.40 6.69
N ALA A 160 -8.95 -4.36 7.08
CA ALA A 160 -9.05 -5.07 8.34
C ALA A 160 -7.74 -4.87 9.12
N PRO A 161 -7.58 -3.73 9.84
CA PRO A 161 -6.35 -3.43 10.57
C PRO A 161 -6.05 -4.44 11.66
N TRP A 162 -7.05 -5.23 12.03
CA TRP A 162 -6.94 -6.37 12.94
C TRP A 162 -7.50 -7.63 12.31
N SER A 163 -6.74 -8.72 12.36
CA SER A 163 -7.15 -9.99 11.73
C SER A 163 -8.19 -10.72 12.56
N ASP A 164 -9.40 -10.84 12.06
CA ASP A 164 -10.46 -11.66 12.68
C ASP A 164 -10.13 -13.15 12.67
N VAL A 165 -9.24 -13.60 11.79
CA VAL A 165 -8.78 -15.00 11.74
C VAL A 165 -7.89 -15.32 12.94
N THR A 166 -6.99 -14.38 13.29
CA THR A 166 -6.02 -14.57 14.38
C THR A 166 -6.58 -14.12 15.73
N TYR A 167 -7.41 -13.09 15.71
CA TYR A 167 -7.98 -12.45 16.90
C TYR A 167 -9.44 -12.05 16.70
N PRO A 168 -10.36 -12.99 16.62
CA PRO A 168 -11.78 -12.71 16.33
C PRO A 168 -12.40 -11.79 17.39
N GLY A 169 -13.18 -10.82 16.92
CA GLY A 169 -13.86 -9.84 17.77
C GLY A 169 -12.98 -8.82 18.45
N ARG A 170 -11.71 -8.71 18.03
CA ARG A 170 -10.75 -7.72 18.57
C ARG A 170 -10.53 -6.60 17.56
N GLY A 171 -10.12 -5.43 18.07
CA GLY A 171 -9.79 -4.25 17.26
C GLY A 171 -8.62 -3.48 17.83
N CYS A 172 -8.15 -2.46 17.10
CA CYS A 172 -7.13 -1.52 17.55
C CYS A 172 -7.75 -0.35 18.34
N ASP A 173 -8.94 -0.50 18.89
CA ASP A 173 -9.59 0.53 19.69
C ASP A 173 -9.02 0.56 21.11
N TRP A 174 -8.16 1.52 21.34
CA TRP A 174 -7.54 1.80 22.65
C TRP A 174 -8.32 2.84 23.46
N SER A 175 -9.41 3.40 22.90
CA SER A 175 -10.18 4.48 23.53
C SER A 175 -10.92 4.04 24.78
N LYS A 176 -11.18 2.74 24.93
CA LYS A 176 -11.85 2.14 26.09
C LYS A 176 -10.87 1.63 27.18
N GLY A 177 -9.70 2.23 27.25
CA GLY A 177 -8.73 1.88 28.27
C GLY A 177 -8.05 0.52 28.03
N GLY A 178 -8.08 0.04 26.82
CA GLY A 178 -7.46 -1.23 26.39
C GLY A 178 -5.97 -1.27 26.68
N LYS A 179 -5.60 -1.46 27.91
CA LYS A 179 -4.25 -1.81 28.35
C LYS A 179 -3.97 -3.28 28.05
N GLY A 180 -4.30 -3.70 26.81
CA GLY A 180 -4.00 -5.04 26.38
C GLY A 180 -2.51 -5.23 26.27
N THR A 181 -1.93 -6.02 27.17
CA THR A 181 -0.57 -6.50 27.06
C THR A 181 -0.57 -7.92 26.50
N PHE A 182 0.42 -8.22 25.66
CA PHE A 182 0.70 -9.59 25.31
C PHE A 182 1.52 -10.22 26.43
N ASP A 183 1.12 -11.41 26.86
CA ASP A 183 1.91 -12.23 27.75
C ASP A 183 2.19 -13.59 27.11
N THR A 184 3.17 -14.32 27.63
CA THR A 184 3.50 -15.66 27.18
C THR A 184 2.91 -16.67 28.15
N VAL A 185 1.83 -17.32 27.76
CA VAL A 185 1.21 -18.39 28.55
C VAL A 185 1.52 -19.73 27.88
N ASN A 186 2.18 -20.63 28.58
CA ASN A 186 2.60 -21.95 28.09
C ASN A 186 3.40 -21.89 26.77
N GLY A 187 4.34 -20.94 26.67
CA GLY A 187 5.17 -20.75 25.47
C GLY A 187 4.44 -20.14 24.26
N LYS A 188 3.18 -19.78 24.37
CA LYS A 188 2.39 -19.10 23.33
C LYS A 188 2.14 -17.66 23.74
N ARG A 189 2.33 -16.74 22.77
CA ARG A 189 1.99 -15.34 22.96
C ARG A 189 0.47 -15.18 22.99
N VAL A 190 -0.08 -14.75 24.10
CA VAL A 190 -1.52 -14.59 24.33
C VAL A 190 -1.80 -13.13 24.66
N TRP A 191 -2.87 -12.59 24.05
CA TRP A 191 -3.39 -11.29 24.41
C TRP A 191 -4.15 -11.41 25.73
N LEU A 192 -3.71 -10.67 26.73
CA LEU A 192 -4.45 -10.53 27.97
C LEU A 192 -5.48 -9.40 27.77
N SER A 193 -6.75 -9.76 27.67
CA SER A 193 -7.80 -8.77 27.80
C SER A 193 -7.78 -8.21 29.20
N ASP A 194 -8.08 -6.91 29.33
CA ASP A 194 -8.32 -6.30 30.62
C ASP A 194 -9.28 -7.17 31.43
N LYS A 195 -8.76 -7.82 32.45
CA LYS A 195 -9.59 -8.23 33.54
C LYS A 195 -9.81 -6.97 34.36
N SER A 196 -11.00 -6.38 34.16
CA SER A 196 -11.58 -5.41 35.07
C SER A 196 -11.49 -5.89 36.51
#